data_71aa553d5563b48fece849515105eb55
#
_entry.id   71aa553d5563b48fece849515105eb55
#
_cell.length_a   1.000
_cell.length_b   1.000
_cell.length_c   1.000
_cell.angle_alpha   90.00
_cell.angle_beta   90.00
_cell.angle_gamma   90.00
#
_symmetry.space_group_name_H-M   'P 1'
#
loop_
_entity.id
_entity.type
_entity.pdbx_description
1 polymer ?
#
loop_
_entity_poly.entity_id
_entity_poly.type
_entity_poly.pdbx_seq_one_letter_code
_entity_poly.pdbx_strand_id
1 'polypeptide(L)'
;MKLRHFGRTGWKVSEIGYGMWGMGGWSGSDDAESSGSLECAVEMGCDFFDTAWAYGEGHSERLLGELVRAHPEKRLYVATKIPPKNGKWPARSEYRLDETFPPDHIRRYAESSLKNLGLERIDLLQFHVWDDSWAEDERWQRAVDDLKREGLVLAFGLSLNRWEPENGMRALHTGLIDAIQVIYNIFDQAPEDELFPLCRQLEVAVIARVPFDEGSLTGKLRLDSRWPEGDWRNHYFGPENLKASVARAEALHPLIPQGMTMAEMALRFILSNPDASTIIPGMRKLRHVETNLGASDHGPLDAELLERLRAHRWDREPAPWSD
;
A
#
# COMPACT_ATOMS: atom_id res chain seq x y z
N MET A 1 7.04 -0.35 -18.66
CA MET A 1 7.14 -0.26 -17.18
C MET A 1 8.50 0.30 -16.77
N LYS A 2 8.54 1.38 -15.99
CA LYS A 2 9.78 1.95 -15.45
C LYS A 2 10.08 1.36 -14.08
N LEU A 3 11.38 1.35 -13.71
CA LEU A 3 11.83 0.85 -12.41
C LEU A 3 12.33 2.01 -11.54
N ARG A 4 12.11 1.94 -10.23
CA ARG A 4 12.62 2.88 -9.23
C ARG A 4 13.44 2.17 -8.16
N HIS A 5 14.37 2.90 -7.56
CA HIS A 5 15.13 2.40 -6.42
C HIS A 5 14.20 2.21 -5.21
N PHE A 6 14.40 1.12 -4.49
CA PHE A 6 13.65 0.77 -3.30
C PHE A 6 14.50 1.01 -2.05
N GLY A 7 14.69 2.29 -1.74
CA GLY A 7 15.51 2.73 -0.62
C GLY A 7 16.91 2.10 -0.62
N ARG A 8 17.43 1.85 0.58
CA ARG A 8 18.76 1.25 0.81
C ARG A 8 18.84 -0.27 0.56
N THR A 9 17.76 -0.92 0.15
CA THR A 9 17.76 -2.37 -0.13
C THR A 9 18.60 -2.76 -1.35
N GLY A 10 18.93 -1.80 -2.20
CA GLY A 10 19.59 -2.03 -3.48
C GLY A 10 18.66 -2.56 -4.57
N TRP A 11 17.38 -2.78 -4.28
CA TRP A 11 16.43 -3.27 -5.27
C TRP A 11 16.00 -2.17 -6.23
N LYS A 12 15.64 -2.59 -7.44
CA LYS A 12 14.90 -1.79 -8.41
C LYS A 12 13.59 -2.49 -8.66
N VAL A 13 12.49 -1.82 -8.37
CA VAL A 13 11.14 -2.36 -8.47
C VAL A 13 10.32 -1.55 -9.47
N SER A 14 9.28 -2.16 -10.03
CA SER A 14 8.32 -1.46 -10.88
C SER A 14 7.71 -0.27 -10.14
N GLU A 15 7.69 0.91 -10.77
CA GLU A 15 7.15 2.14 -10.16
C GLU A 15 5.65 2.06 -9.90
N ILE A 16 4.97 1.10 -10.56
CA ILE A 16 3.62 0.67 -10.23
C ILE A 16 3.69 -0.83 -9.93
N GLY A 17 3.54 -1.18 -8.66
CA GLY A 17 3.37 -2.53 -8.16
C GLY A 17 1.91 -2.94 -8.12
N TYR A 18 1.62 -4.08 -7.54
CA TYR A 18 0.28 -4.67 -7.47
C TYR A 18 -0.22 -4.79 -6.04
N GLY A 19 -1.31 -4.07 -5.69
CA GLY A 19 -1.99 -4.19 -4.41
C GLY A 19 -3.03 -5.33 -4.44
N MET A 20 -2.86 -6.33 -3.57
CA MET A 20 -3.66 -7.55 -3.57
C MET A 20 -4.79 -7.58 -2.52
N TRP A 21 -5.13 -6.43 -1.91
CA TRP A 21 -6.20 -6.36 -0.91
C TRP A 21 -7.53 -6.93 -1.43
N GLY A 22 -7.87 -6.67 -2.69
CA GLY A 22 -9.11 -7.15 -3.33
C GLY A 22 -9.17 -8.67 -3.54
N MET A 23 -8.10 -9.42 -3.25
CA MET A 23 -8.00 -10.89 -3.42
C MET A 23 -8.19 -11.66 -2.11
N GLY A 24 -8.67 -11.00 -1.05
CA GLY A 24 -8.88 -11.62 0.26
C GLY A 24 -10.16 -12.45 0.39
N GLY A 25 -10.86 -12.77 -0.68
CA GLY A 25 -12.12 -13.55 -0.65
C GLY A 25 -13.37 -12.70 -0.36
N TRP A 26 -13.22 -11.38 -0.26
CA TRP A 26 -14.33 -10.43 -0.07
C TRP A 26 -14.64 -9.63 -1.35
N SER A 27 -15.74 -8.87 -1.32
CA SER A 27 -16.16 -7.98 -2.42
C SER A 27 -16.29 -8.69 -3.77
N GLY A 28 -16.76 -9.96 -3.76
CA GLY A 28 -16.96 -10.75 -4.96
C GLY A 28 -15.68 -11.03 -5.73
N SER A 29 -14.57 -11.31 -5.04
CA SER A 29 -13.34 -11.77 -5.69
C SER A 29 -13.57 -13.16 -6.28
N ASP A 30 -12.98 -13.37 -7.46
CA ASP A 30 -12.92 -14.65 -8.16
C ASP A 30 -11.44 -14.98 -8.40
N ASP A 31 -11.02 -16.18 -8.01
CA ASP A 31 -9.61 -16.55 -8.05
C ASP A 31 -9.10 -16.75 -9.49
N ALA A 32 -9.95 -17.18 -10.41
CA ALA A 32 -9.55 -17.33 -11.80
C ALA A 32 -9.33 -15.95 -12.45
N GLU A 33 -10.24 -14.97 -12.20
CA GLU A 33 -10.07 -13.58 -12.64
C GLU A 33 -8.83 -12.96 -11.98
N SER A 34 -8.63 -13.23 -10.67
CA SER A 34 -7.49 -12.73 -9.91
C SER A 34 -6.16 -13.26 -10.45
N SER A 35 -6.05 -14.56 -10.66
CA SER A 35 -4.84 -15.19 -11.24
C SER A 35 -4.56 -14.67 -12.64
N GLY A 36 -5.57 -14.57 -13.51
CA GLY A 36 -5.40 -13.99 -14.84
C GLY A 36 -4.91 -12.53 -14.80
N SER A 37 -5.35 -11.73 -13.83
CA SER A 37 -4.89 -10.36 -13.68
C SER A 37 -3.46 -10.27 -13.13
N LEU A 38 -3.04 -11.19 -12.27
CA LEU A 38 -1.65 -11.29 -11.78
C LEU A 38 -0.69 -11.67 -12.93
N GLU A 39 -1.05 -12.66 -13.73
CA GLU A 39 -0.28 -13.06 -14.93
C GLU A 39 -0.10 -11.90 -15.90
N CYS A 40 -1.18 -11.21 -16.24
CA CYS A 40 -1.14 -10.02 -17.09
C CYS A 40 -0.22 -8.94 -16.53
N ALA A 41 -0.23 -8.73 -15.20
CA ALA A 41 0.65 -7.75 -14.57
C ALA A 41 2.13 -8.11 -14.72
N VAL A 42 2.48 -9.39 -14.54
CA VAL A 42 3.86 -9.90 -14.76
C VAL A 42 4.28 -9.74 -16.21
N GLU A 43 3.39 -10.02 -17.17
CA GLU A 43 3.65 -9.83 -18.61
C GLU A 43 3.89 -8.36 -18.96
N MET A 44 3.19 -7.42 -18.31
CA MET A 44 3.36 -5.98 -18.46
C MET A 44 4.57 -5.42 -17.68
N GLY A 45 5.35 -6.29 -17.01
CA GLY A 45 6.59 -5.92 -16.32
C GLY A 45 6.41 -5.40 -14.89
N CYS A 46 5.27 -5.68 -14.26
CA CYS A 46 5.10 -5.49 -12.82
C CYS A 46 5.89 -6.58 -12.08
N ASP A 47 6.75 -6.18 -11.15
CA ASP A 47 7.60 -7.08 -10.38
C ASP A 47 7.47 -6.92 -8.85
N PHE A 48 6.65 -5.98 -8.37
CA PHE A 48 6.41 -5.75 -6.94
C PHE A 48 4.95 -6.05 -6.57
N PHE A 49 4.74 -7.01 -5.67
CA PHE A 49 3.42 -7.48 -5.25
C PHE A 49 3.24 -7.32 -3.75
N ASP A 50 2.23 -6.54 -3.34
CA ASP A 50 1.90 -6.27 -1.95
C ASP A 50 0.63 -7.01 -1.52
N THR A 51 0.80 -7.97 -0.63
CA THR A 51 -0.27 -8.73 0.02
C THR A 51 -0.26 -8.54 1.54
N ALA A 52 -1.03 -9.32 2.28
CA ALA A 52 -1.01 -9.41 3.74
C ALA A 52 -1.62 -10.75 4.18
N TRP A 53 -1.16 -11.26 5.34
CA TRP A 53 -1.78 -12.44 5.94
C TRP A 53 -3.28 -12.22 6.21
N ALA A 54 -3.65 -11.01 6.65
CA ALA A 54 -5.04 -10.64 6.92
C ALA A 54 -5.96 -10.67 5.69
N TYR A 55 -5.40 -10.71 4.47
CA TYR A 55 -6.22 -10.77 3.26
C TYR A 55 -6.71 -12.19 3.02
N GLY A 56 -7.86 -12.51 3.64
CA GLY A 56 -8.47 -13.84 3.60
C GLY A 56 -7.67 -14.90 4.36
N GLU A 57 -7.05 -14.52 5.49
CA GLU A 57 -6.28 -15.43 6.34
C GLU A 57 -5.23 -16.23 5.53
N GLY A 58 -4.40 -15.49 4.79
CA GLY A 58 -3.36 -16.04 3.93
C GLY A 58 -3.85 -16.49 2.55
N HIS A 59 -5.13 -16.30 2.19
CA HIS A 59 -5.63 -16.66 0.87
C HIS A 59 -4.90 -15.90 -0.24
N SER A 60 -4.79 -14.57 -0.10
CA SER A 60 -4.06 -13.72 -1.04
C SER A 60 -2.56 -14.07 -1.12
N GLU A 61 -1.95 -14.48 0.00
CA GLU A 61 -0.57 -14.97 0.01
C GLU A 61 -0.40 -16.26 -0.80
N ARG A 62 -1.36 -17.19 -0.72
CA ARG A 62 -1.31 -18.44 -1.51
C ARG A 62 -1.39 -18.17 -3.01
N LEU A 63 -2.26 -17.26 -3.45
CA LEU A 63 -2.34 -16.83 -4.85
C LEU A 63 -1.01 -16.22 -5.33
N LEU A 64 -0.41 -15.35 -4.50
CA LEU A 64 0.91 -14.78 -4.82
C LEU A 64 2.00 -15.84 -4.88
N GLY A 65 1.99 -16.79 -3.97
CA GLY A 65 2.95 -17.91 -3.98
C GLY A 65 2.82 -18.79 -5.23
N GLU A 66 1.62 -19.02 -5.73
CA GLU A 66 1.39 -19.70 -7.01
C GLU A 66 1.99 -18.93 -8.18
N LEU A 67 1.74 -17.61 -8.25
CA LEU A 67 2.34 -16.75 -9.27
C LEU A 67 3.86 -16.79 -9.27
N VAL A 68 4.49 -16.65 -8.09
CA VAL A 68 5.97 -16.66 -7.99
C VAL A 68 6.56 -17.99 -8.45
N ARG A 69 5.91 -19.11 -8.09
CA ARG A 69 6.36 -20.45 -8.55
C ARG A 69 6.14 -20.67 -10.05
N ALA A 70 5.14 -20.02 -10.65
CA ALA A 70 4.90 -20.09 -12.08
C ALA A 70 5.97 -19.34 -12.91
N HIS A 71 6.66 -18.37 -12.30
CA HIS A 71 7.67 -17.53 -12.94
C HIS A 71 9.05 -17.60 -12.29
N PRO A 72 9.68 -18.79 -12.20
CA PRO A 72 10.98 -18.96 -11.53
C PRO A 72 12.12 -18.18 -12.21
N GLU A 73 11.95 -17.84 -13.49
CA GLU A 73 12.91 -17.06 -14.29
C GLU A 73 12.84 -15.55 -14.03
N LYS A 74 11.76 -15.07 -13.41
CA LYS A 74 11.56 -13.63 -13.14
C LYS A 74 11.85 -13.31 -11.67
N ARG A 75 12.45 -12.15 -11.44
CA ARG A 75 12.58 -11.63 -10.09
C ARG A 75 11.29 -10.90 -9.73
N LEU A 76 10.43 -11.53 -8.94
CA LEU A 76 9.24 -10.93 -8.36
C LEU A 76 9.49 -10.62 -6.88
N TYR A 77 9.24 -9.38 -6.46
CA TYR A 77 9.38 -8.94 -5.08
C TYR A 77 8.07 -9.13 -4.32
N VAL A 78 8.13 -9.83 -3.21
CA VAL A 78 6.98 -10.19 -2.38
C VAL A 78 6.98 -9.37 -1.11
N ALA A 79 5.95 -8.53 -0.93
CA ALA A 79 5.67 -7.81 0.31
C ALA A 79 4.44 -8.40 0.99
N THR A 80 4.54 -8.70 2.28
CA THR A 80 3.39 -9.13 3.10
C THR A 80 3.42 -8.49 4.48
N LYS A 81 2.38 -8.75 5.31
CA LYS A 81 2.19 -8.02 6.56
C LYS A 81 1.74 -8.92 7.70
N ILE A 82 2.28 -8.66 8.89
CA ILE A 82 1.88 -9.27 10.16
C ILE A 82 0.64 -8.53 10.68
N PRO A 83 -0.49 -9.21 10.91
CA PRO A 83 -1.67 -8.59 11.52
C PRO A 83 -1.43 -8.31 13.02
N PRO A 84 -2.10 -7.31 13.62
CA PRO A 84 -2.04 -7.11 15.06
C PRO A 84 -2.68 -8.28 15.82
N LYS A 85 -2.03 -8.76 16.89
CA LYS A 85 -2.49 -9.89 17.71
C LYS A 85 -3.84 -9.61 18.39
N ASN A 86 -4.04 -8.37 18.81
CA ASN A 86 -5.28 -7.92 19.45
C ASN A 86 -6.45 -7.74 18.47
N GLY A 87 -6.23 -7.88 17.16
CA GLY A 87 -7.24 -7.72 16.12
C GLY A 87 -7.80 -6.31 15.98
N LYS A 88 -7.15 -5.29 16.54
CA LYS A 88 -7.62 -3.91 16.52
C LYS A 88 -6.95 -3.11 15.41
N TRP A 89 -7.76 -2.36 14.68
CA TRP A 89 -7.40 -1.49 13.56
C TRP A 89 -8.07 -0.13 13.75
N PRO A 90 -7.34 0.98 13.63
CA PRO A 90 -5.87 1.12 13.54
C PRO A 90 -5.16 0.86 14.86
N ALA A 91 -3.82 0.94 14.88
CA ALA A 91 -3.06 0.99 16.11
C ALA A 91 -3.34 2.30 16.85
N ARG A 92 -3.27 2.25 18.19
CA ARG A 92 -3.47 3.41 19.08
C ARG A 92 -2.44 3.38 20.19
N SER A 93 -2.06 4.55 20.69
CA SER A 93 -1.06 4.70 21.77
C SER A 93 -1.42 4.03 23.10
N GLU A 94 -2.74 3.81 23.36
CA GLU A 94 -3.21 3.07 24.52
C GLU A 94 -3.01 1.55 24.41
N TYR A 95 -2.69 1.01 23.22
CA TYR A 95 -2.42 -0.42 23.05
C TYR A 95 -0.96 -0.72 23.34
N ARG A 96 -0.73 -1.76 24.14
CA ARG A 96 0.62 -2.19 24.47
C ARG A 96 1.22 -3.02 23.32
N LEU A 97 2.53 -2.91 23.14
CA LEU A 97 3.25 -3.70 22.12
C LEU A 97 3.05 -5.21 22.33
N ASP A 98 3.11 -5.70 23.57
CA ASP A 98 2.93 -7.12 23.91
C ASP A 98 1.51 -7.64 23.67
N GLU A 99 0.52 -6.77 23.53
CA GLU A 99 -0.84 -7.11 23.09
C GLU A 99 -0.99 -7.07 21.56
N THR A 100 -0.10 -6.34 20.87
CA THR A 100 -0.21 -6.08 19.44
C THR A 100 0.83 -6.86 18.63
N PHE A 101 2.12 -6.73 18.96
CA PHE A 101 3.21 -7.41 18.25
C PHE A 101 4.25 -8.01 19.21
N PRO A 102 3.87 -8.97 20.08
CA PRO A 102 4.87 -9.66 20.89
C PRO A 102 5.80 -10.53 20.02
N PRO A 103 7.06 -10.79 20.44
CA PRO A 103 8.07 -11.48 19.63
C PRO A 103 7.64 -12.84 19.07
N ASP A 104 6.91 -13.64 19.85
CA ASP A 104 6.38 -14.93 19.42
C ASP A 104 5.30 -14.80 18.33
N HIS A 105 4.52 -13.73 18.35
CA HIS A 105 3.54 -13.42 17.33
C HIS A 105 4.20 -12.98 16.03
N ILE A 106 5.24 -12.13 16.12
CA ILE A 106 6.02 -11.67 14.96
C ILE A 106 6.59 -12.89 14.22
N ARG A 107 7.29 -13.77 14.94
CA ARG A 107 7.88 -14.99 14.36
C ARG A 107 6.83 -15.91 13.76
N ARG A 108 5.77 -16.21 14.51
CA ARG A 108 4.70 -17.10 14.06
C ARG A 108 4.06 -16.64 12.75
N TYR A 109 3.82 -15.34 12.58
CA TYR A 109 3.22 -14.82 11.35
C TYR A 109 4.21 -14.73 10.21
N ALA A 110 5.50 -14.47 10.46
CA ALA A 110 6.53 -14.60 9.44
C ALA A 110 6.59 -16.04 8.89
N GLU A 111 6.62 -17.05 9.76
CA GLU A 111 6.62 -18.48 9.37
C GLU A 111 5.32 -18.90 8.70
N SER A 112 4.15 -18.38 9.16
CA SER A 112 2.85 -18.63 8.54
C SER A 112 2.79 -18.05 7.13
N SER A 113 3.30 -16.82 6.92
CA SER A 113 3.35 -16.19 5.60
C SER A 113 4.30 -16.93 4.66
N LEU A 114 5.47 -17.37 5.13
CA LEU A 114 6.39 -18.22 4.35
C LEU A 114 5.69 -19.50 3.87
N LYS A 115 4.94 -20.15 4.76
CA LYS A 115 4.17 -21.37 4.44
C LYS A 115 3.08 -21.09 3.41
N ASN A 116 2.30 -19.99 3.57
CA ASN A 116 1.24 -19.63 2.64
C ASN A 116 1.80 -19.30 1.24
N LEU A 117 2.88 -18.53 1.20
CA LEU A 117 3.59 -18.17 -0.03
C LEU A 117 4.31 -19.37 -0.67
N GLY A 118 4.69 -20.37 0.14
CA GLY A 118 5.52 -21.49 -0.32
C GLY A 118 6.95 -21.04 -0.70
N LEU A 119 7.49 -20.08 0.03
CA LEU A 119 8.80 -19.47 -0.19
C LEU A 119 9.72 -19.74 1.01
N GLU A 120 11.02 -19.76 0.78
CA GLU A 120 12.04 -19.89 1.83
C GLU A 120 12.32 -18.55 2.55
N ARG A 121 12.03 -17.42 1.90
CA ARG A 121 12.23 -16.06 2.42
C ARG A 121 11.21 -15.08 1.88
N ILE A 122 10.90 -14.06 2.67
CA ILE A 122 10.05 -12.93 2.31
C ILE A 122 10.95 -11.75 1.95
N ASP A 123 10.70 -11.06 0.83
CA ASP A 123 11.47 -9.89 0.48
C ASP A 123 11.20 -8.74 1.45
N LEU A 124 9.94 -8.36 1.64
CA LEU A 124 9.53 -7.33 2.59
C LEU A 124 8.42 -7.84 3.51
N LEU A 125 8.71 -7.90 4.81
CA LEU A 125 7.71 -8.14 5.85
C LEU A 125 7.40 -6.83 6.55
N GLN A 126 6.11 -6.55 6.84
CA GLN A 126 5.69 -5.28 7.44
C GLN A 126 4.82 -5.52 8.67
N PHE A 127 4.87 -4.62 9.64
CA PHE A 127 3.74 -4.50 10.57
C PHE A 127 2.56 -3.87 9.85
N HIS A 128 1.37 -4.47 9.97
CA HIS A 128 0.19 -4.02 9.22
C HIS A 128 -0.46 -2.76 9.79
N VAL A 129 -0.17 -2.43 11.05
CA VAL A 129 -0.49 -1.20 11.75
C VAL A 129 0.68 -0.81 12.65
N TRP A 130 0.79 0.47 13.02
CA TRP A 130 1.89 0.93 13.85
C TRP A 130 1.47 2.09 14.75
N ASP A 131 2.07 2.16 15.95
CA ASP A 131 2.06 3.33 16.80
C ASP A 131 3.49 3.63 17.26
N ASP A 132 3.92 4.87 17.09
CA ASP A 132 5.32 5.27 17.30
C ASP A 132 5.73 5.31 18.78
N SER A 133 4.76 5.14 19.72
CA SER A 133 5.07 4.89 21.14
C SER A 133 5.84 3.60 21.36
N TRP A 134 5.80 2.66 20.39
CA TRP A 134 6.51 1.37 20.46
C TRP A 134 7.93 1.43 19.86
N ALA A 135 8.33 2.55 19.27
CA ALA A 135 9.56 2.65 18.48
C ALA A 135 10.81 2.20 19.23
N GLU A 136 10.93 2.54 20.52
CA GLU A 136 12.10 2.25 21.34
C GLU A 136 12.04 0.89 22.04
N ASP A 137 10.99 0.10 21.85
CA ASP A 137 10.85 -1.20 22.49
C ASP A 137 11.76 -2.24 21.83
N GLU A 138 12.85 -2.62 22.49
CA GLU A 138 13.83 -3.57 21.98
C GLU A 138 13.26 -4.97 21.67
N ARG A 139 12.07 -5.31 22.17
CA ARG A 139 11.50 -6.65 21.96
C ARG A 139 11.13 -6.91 20.50
N TRP A 140 10.46 -5.95 19.84
CA TRP A 140 10.16 -6.06 18.42
C TRP A 140 11.43 -5.89 17.58
N GLN A 141 12.35 -5.00 18.00
CA GLN A 141 13.60 -4.75 17.30
C GLN A 141 14.44 -6.03 17.20
N ARG A 142 14.60 -6.74 18.33
CA ARG A 142 15.31 -8.05 18.36
C ARG A 142 14.61 -9.11 17.52
N ALA A 143 13.26 -9.19 17.59
CA ALA A 143 12.51 -10.16 16.80
C ALA A 143 12.69 -9.94 15.29
N VAL A 144 12.69 -8.69 14.85
CA VAL A 144 12.93 -8.32 13.44
C VAL A 144 14.38 -8.61 13.04
N ASP A 145 15.37 -8.26 13.87
CA ASP A 145 16.78 -8.52 13.61
C ASP A 145 17.07 -10.03 13.52
N ASP A 146 16.46 -10.84 14.40
CA ASP A 146 16.56 -12.30 14.35
C ASP A 146 16.03 -12.86 13.03
N LEU A 147 14.86 -12.44 12.56
CA LEU A 147 14.28 -12.86 11.28
C LEU A 147 15.18 -12.49 10.10
N LYS A 148 15.75 -11.28 10.10
CA LYS A 148 16.69 -10.82 9.05
C LYS A 148 18.00 -11.62 9.10
N ARG A 149 18.56 -11.86 10.27
CA ARG A 149 19.81 -12.61 10.48
C ARG A 149 19.67 -14.08 10.10
N GLU A 150 18.52 -14.68 10.32
CA GLU A 150 18.20 -16.05 9.90
C GLU A 150 17.92 -16.14 8.39
N GLY A 151 17.79 -15.01 7.70
CA GLY A 151 17.51 -14.95 6.26
C GLY A 151 16.07 -15.26 5.88
N LEU A 152 15.14 -15.30 6.85
CA LEU A 152 13.72 -15.53 6.61
C LEU A 152 13.04 -14.28 6.02
N VAL A 153 13.56 -13.10 6.32
CA VAL A 153 13.08 -11.81 5.85
C VAL A 153 14.27 -10.98 5.38
N LEU A 154 14.19 -10.40 4.18
CA LEU A 154 15.28 -9.61 3.63
C LEU A 154 15.20 -8.13 4.02
N ALA A 155 13.99 -7.56 4.07
CA ALA A 155 13.73 -6.18 4.47
C ALA A 155 12.49 -6.13 5.38
N PHE A 156 12.46 -5.13 6.28
CA PHE A 156 11.33 -4.95 7.18
C PHE A 156 10.72 -3.56 7.03
N GLY A 157 9.39 -3.45 7.17
CA GLY A 157 8.67 -2.20 6.97
C GLY A 157 7.51 -1.98 7.92
N LEU A 158 6.89 -0.82 7.77
CA LEU A 158 5.68 -0.41 8.48
C LEU A 158 4.58 -0.04 7.50
N SER A 159 3.34 -0.47 7.76
CA SER A 159 2.16 0.10 7.15
C SER A 159 1.51 1.05 8.15
N LEU A 160 1.55 2.36 7.84
CA LEU A 160 1.07 3.39 8.74
C LEU A 160 -0.45 3.42 8.82
N ASN A 161 -0.95 3.94 9.92
CA ASN A 161 -2.37 4.22 10.07
C ASN A 161 -2.84 5.25 9.02
N ARG A 162 -4.15 5.30 8.80
CA ARG A 162 -4.77 6.26 7.89
C ARG A 162 -4.58 7.69 8.43
N TRP A 163 -4.08 8.60 7.57
CA TRP A 163 -3.89 10.03 7.84
C TRP A 163 -3.00 10.38 9.03
N GLU A 164 -2.11 9.47 9.39
CA GLU A 164 -1.11 9.68 10.44
C GLU A 164 0.31 9.44 9.86
N PRO A 165 0.77 10.25 8.87
CA PRO A 165 2.07 10.02 8.25
C PRO A 165 3.26 10.21 9.19
N GLU A 166 3.13 11.00 10.25
CA GLU A 166 4.16 11.21 11.26
C GLU A 166 4.31 10.01 12.21
N ASN A 167 3.28 9.15 12.26
CA ASN A 167 3.25 7.97 13.13
C ASN A 167 4.10 6.81 12.57
N GLY A 168 5.38 6.95 12.61
CA GLY A 168 6.40 6.01 12.10
C GLY A 168 7.79 6.65 12.09
N MET A 169 7.87 7.98 12.30
CA MET A 169 9.13 8.72 12.18
C MET A 169 10.16 8.32 13.24
N ARG A 170 9.73 8.02 14.47
CA ARG A 170 10.64 7.52 15.51
C ARG A 170 11.17 6.14 15.18
N ALA A 171 10.30 5.25 14.66
CA ALA A 171 10.71 3.92 14.23
C ALA A 171 11.74 3.96 13.09
N LEU A 172 11.66 4.93 12.16
CA LEU A 172 12.64 5.10 11.09
C LEU A 172 14.06 5.35 11.64
N HIS A 173 14.20 6.07 12.74
CA HIS A 173 15.48 6.35 13.39
C HIS A 173 16.13 5.12 14.03
N THR A 174 15.41 4.01 14.22
CA THR A 174 16.00 2.75 14.73
C THR A 174 16.96 2.11 13.73
N GLY A 175 16.87 2.47 12.44
CA GLY A 175 17.65 1.85 11.36
C GLY A 175 17.16 0.46 10.94
N LEU A 176 16.11 -0.09 11.55
CA LEU A 176 15.56 -1.41 11.23
C LEU A 176 14.50 -1.39 10.13
N ILE A 177 13.91 -0.22 9.86
CA ILE A 177 12.83 -0.05 8.89
C ILE A 177 13.41 0.30 7.52
N ASP A 178 13.20 -0.58 6.54
CA ASP A 178 13.69 -0.45 5.17
C ASP A 178 12.63 0.14 4.21
N ALA A 179 11.35 0.03 4.59
CA ALA A 179 10.23 0.58 3.80
C ALA A 179 9.11 1.08 4.68
N ILE A 180 8.40 2.12 4.21
CA ILE A 180 7.19 2.60 4.82
C ILE A 180 6.05 2.60 3.81
N GLN A 181 4.89 2.07 4.20
CA GLN A 181 3.69 2.07 3.38
C GLN A 181 2.71 3.09 3.95
N VAL A 182 2.35 4.09 3.15
CA VAL A 182 1.57 5.25 3.58
C VAL A 182 0.52 5.64 2.52
N ILE A 183 -0.60 6.19 2.96
CA ILE A 183 -1.58 6.79 2.06
C ILE A 183 -0.97 8.03 1.43
N TYR A 184 -0.93 8.05 0.09
CA TYR A 184 -0.47 9.21 -0.67
C TYR A 184 -1.21 9.27 -2.02
N ASN A 185 -1.87 10.39 -2.27
CA ASN A 185 -2.65 10.65 -3.49
C ASN A 185 -2.92 12.16 -3.62
N ILE A 186 -3.71 12.59 -4.62
CA ILE A 186 -4.02 14.01 -4.88
C ILE A 186 -4.61 14.72 -3.64
N PHE A 187 -5.36 14.02 -2.81
CA PHE A 187 -5.96 14.61 -1.60
C PHE A 187 -5.05 14.48 -0.38
N ASP A 188 -4.42 13.32 -0.20
CA ASP A 188 -3.58 13.02 0.96
C ASP A 188 -2.11 13.33 0.65
N GLN A 189 -1.71 14.58 0.80
CA GLN A 189 -0.37 15.08 0.48
C GLN A 189 0.51 15.30 1.72
N ALA A 190 -0.04 15.15 2.93
CA ALA A 190 0.69 15.37 4.18
C ALA A 190 2.04 14.59 4.30
N PRO A 191 2.20 13.38 3.72
CA PRO A 191 3.51 12.72 3.72
C PRO A 191 4.67 13.53 3.11
N GLU A 192 4.38 14.49 2.22
CA GLU A 192 5.41 15.35 1.62
C GLU A 192 6.03 16.33 2.62
N ASP A 193 5.35 16.66 3.71
CA ASP A 193 5.77 17.69 4.65
C ASP A 193 7.04 17.25 5.41
N GLU A 194 7.00 16.10 6.08
CA GLU A 194 8.08 15.60 6.94
C GLU A 194 8.51 14.17 6.63
N LEU A 195 7.55 13.27 6.35
CA LEU A 195 7.85 11.84 6.20
C LEU A 195 8.73 11.56 4.99
N PHE A 196 8.40 12.09 3.81
CA PHE A 196 9.19 11.85 2.59
C PHE A 196 10.61 12.44 2.67
N PRO A 197 10.81 13.67 3.16
CA PRO A 197 12.15 14.19 3.44
C PRO A 197 12.97 13.26 4.36
N LEU A 198 12.37 12.74 5.44
CA LEU A 198 13.04 11.82 6.34
C LEU A 198 13.35 10.48 5.67
N CYS A 199 12.41 9.90 4.92
CA CYS A 199 12.62 8.67 4.17
C CYS A 199 13.78 8.81 3.17
N ARG A 200 13.84 9.94 2.45
CA ARG A 200 14.95 10.25 1.53
C ARG A 200 16.29 10.34 2.27
N GLN A 201 16.33 11.03 3.41
CA GLN A 201 17.54 11.17 4.22
C GLN A 201 18.06 9.83 4.75
N LEU A 202 17.15 8.93 5.15
CA LEU A 202 17.47 7.61 5.73
C LEU A 202 17.53 6.49 4.68
N GLU A 203 17.32 6.83 3.40
CA GLU A 203 17.24 5.87 2.29
C GLU A 203 16.18 4.77 2.55
N VAL A 204 15.03 5.13 3.12
CA VAL A 204 13.88 4.25 3.35
C VAL A 204 12.93 4.32 2.15
N ALA A 205 12.51 3.16 1.64
CA ALA A 205 11.59 3.10 0.52
C ALA A 205 10.17 3.55 0.91
N VAL A 206 9.50 4.25 0.01
CA VAL A 206 8.10 4.68 0.19
C VAL A 206 7.19 3.87 -0.74
N ILE A 207 6.23 3.17 -0.16
CA ILE A 207 5.15 2.48 -0.86
C ILE A 207 3.88 3.33 -0.73
N ALA A 208 3.45 3.94 -1.84
CA ALA A 208 2.22 4.73 -1.87
C ALA A 208 1.01 3.79 -2.01
N ARG A 209 0.15 3.75 -0.99
CA ARG A 209 -1.11 3.00 -1.02
C ARG A 209 -2.31 3.93 -1.16
N VAL A 210 -3.48 3.36 -1.47
CA VAL A 210 -4.76 4.09 -1.66
C VAL A 210 -4.65 5.21 -2.71
N PRO A 211 -4.04 4.93 -3.89
CA PRO A 211 -3.81 5.97 -4.91
C PRO A 211 -5.09 6.58 -5.46
N PHE A 212 -6.23 5.89 -5.29
CA PHE A 212 -7.54 6.33 -5.77
C PHE A 212 -8.46 6.86 -4.68
N ASP A 213 -7.95 7.15 -3.49
CA ASP A 213 -8.74 7.63 -2.35
C ASP A 213 -10.04 6.83 -2.18
N GLU A 214 -9.88 5.50 -1.94
CA GLU A 214 -10.98 4.52 -1.77
C GLU A 214 -11.95 4.46 -2.96
N GLY A 215 -11.57 5.03 -4.09
CA GLY A 215 -12.32 5.04 -5.35
C GLY A 215 -12.85 6.40 -5.78
N SER A 216 -12.75 7.44 -4.96
CA SER A 216 -13.20 8.80 -5.32
C SER A 216 -12.42 9.35 -6.52
N LEU A 217 -11.12 9.08 -6.61
CA LEU A 217 -10.23 9.48 -7.72
C LEU A 217 -10.33 8.58 -8.96
N THR A 218 -11.32 7.69 -9.03
CA THR A 218 -11.61 6.92 -10.26
C THR A 218 -12.55 7.66 -11.22
N GLY A 219 -13.15 8.76 -10.78
CA GLY A 219 -14.17 9.50 -11.53
C GLY A 219 -15.54 8.82 -11.59
N LYS A 220 -15.76 7.76 -10.78
CA LYS A 220 -16.99 6.95 -10.79
C LYS A 220 -17.89 7.19 -9.58
N LEU A 221 -17.35 7.77 -8.50
CA LEU A 221 -18.10 8.03 -7.29
C LEU A 221 -19.20 9.10 -7.55
N ARG A 222 -20.41 8.86 -7.04
CA ARG A 222 -21.57 9.75 -7.17
C ARG A 222 -22.30 9.83 -5.83
N LEU A 223 -23.12 10.85 -5.64
CA LEU A 223 -23.94 11.05 -4.43
C LEU A 223 -24.95 9.90 -4.19
N ASP A 224 -25.35 9.22 -5.23
CA ASP A 224 -26.25 8.07 -5.19
C ASP A 224 -25.51 6.72 -5.23
N SER A 225 -24.18 6.72 -5.13
CA SER A 225 -23.39 5.48 -5.04
C SER A 225 -23.87 4.61 -3.90
N ARG A 226 -23.99 3.30 -4.15
CA ARG A 226 -24.42 2.29 -3.18
C ARG A 226 -23.57 1.04 -3.36
N TRP A 227 -23.33 0.33 -2.28
CA TRP A 227 -22.58 -0.90 -2.27
C TRP A 227 -23.45 -2.02 -1.65
N PRO A 228 -23.15 -3.28 -1.93
CA PRO A 228 -23.82 -4.41 -1.30
C PRO A 228 -23.84 -4.32 0.23
N GLU A 229 -24.82 -4.94 0.86
CA GLU A 229 -24.85 -5.06 2.31
C GLU A 229 -23.58 -5.74 2.84
N GLY A 230 -23.02 -5.24 3.93
CA GLY A 230 -21.74 -5.72 4.49
C GLY A 230 -20.48 -5.19 3.80
N ASP A 231 -20.60 -4.43 2.72
CA ASP A 231 -19.44 -3.78 2.10
C ASP A 231 -18.96 -2.62 2.99
N TRP A 232 -17.67 -2.62 3.32
CA TRP A 232 -17.04 -1.63 4.19
C TRP A 232 -17.20 -0.18 3.69
N ARG A 233 -17.35 0.01 2.38
CA ARG A 233 -17.57 1.33 1.77
C ARG A 233 -18.89 1.98 2.21
N ASN A 234 -19.88 1.20 2.63
CA ASN A 234 -21.11 1.75 3.20
C ASN A 234 -20.85 2.48 4.53
N HIS A 235 -19.84 2.04 5.30
CA HIS A 235 -19.40 2.71 6.50
C HIS A 235 -18.50 3.90 6.20
N TYR A 236 -17.46 3.68 5.37
CA TYR A 236 -16.50 4.71 5.00
C TYR A 236 -17.17 5.90 4.28
N PHE A 237 -18.00 5.63 3.29
CA PHE A 237 -18.78 6.65 2.58
C PHE A 237 -20.14 6.91 3.24
N GLY A 238 -20.16 7.17 4.54
CA GLY A 238 -21.32 7.75 5.20
C GLY A 238 -21.73 9.09 4.54
N PRO A 239 -22.94 9.58 4.78
CA PRO A 239 -23.53 10.70 3.99
C PRO A 239 -22.62 11.93 3.87
N GLU A 240 -21.93 12.31 4.96
CA GLU A 240 -21.07 13.49 4.98
C GLU A 240 -19.76 13.26 4.19
N ASN A 241 -19.10 12.12 4.43
CA ASN A 241 -17.87 11.79 3.72
C ASN A 241 -18.13 11.54 2.23
N LEU A 242 -19.23 10.86 1.87
CA LEU A 242 -19.61 10.68 0.47
C LEU A 242 -19.80 12.03 -0.23
N LYS A 243 -20.54 12.97 0.39
CA LYS A 243 -20.76 14.30 -0.16
C LYS A 243 -19.46 15.07 -0.34
N ALA A 244 -18.57 15.05 0.66
CA ALA A 244 -17.28 15.73 0.61
C ALA A 244 -16.36 15.13 -0.47
N SER A 245 -16.27 13.79 -0.54
CA SER A 245 -15.44 13.08 -1.52
C SER A 245 -15.93 13.32 -2.96
N VAL A 246 -17.25 13.28 -3.20
CA VAL A 246 -17.83 13.58 -4.52
C VAL A 246 -17.54 15.00 -4.94
N ALA A 247 -17.77 15.99 -4.07
CA ALA A 247 -17.54 17.40 -4.40
C ALA A 247 -16.07 17.68 -4.74
N ARG A 248 -15.14 17.05 -4.02
CA ARG A 248 -13.70 17.19 -4.27
C ARG A 248 -13.27 16.50 -5.58
N ALA A 249 -13.81 15.30 -5.85
CA ALA A 249 -13.56 14.62 -7.12
C ALA A 249 -14.13 15.41 -8.31
N GLU A 250 -15.32 15.97 -8.18
CA GLU A 250 -15.92 16.83 -9.21
C GLU A 250 -15.09 18.09 -9.49
N ALA A 251 -14.47 18.67 -8.48
CA ALA A 251 -13.60 19.83 -8.63
C ALA A 251 -12.33 19.52 -9.46
N LEU A 252 -11.93 18.25 -9.58
CA LEU A 252 -10.81 17.83 -10.41
C LEU A 252 -11.17 17.66 -11.91
N HIS A 253 -12.44 17.50 -12.27
CA HIS A 253 -12.84 17.26 -13.66
C HIS A 253 -12.31 18.31 -14.65
N PRO A 254 -12.35 19.62 -14.35
CA PRO A 254 -11.82 20.64 -15.26
C PRO A 254 -10.29 20.57 -15.43
N LEU A 255 -9.59 19.84 -14.58
CA LEU A 255 -8.12 19.69 -14.60
C LEU A 255 -7.68 18.51 -15.43
N ILE A 256 -8.57 17.56 -15.76
CA ILE A 256 -8.23 16.33 -16.47
C ILE A 256 -7.87 16.69 -17.92
N PRO A 257 -6.64 16.43 -18.39
CA PRO A 257 -6.26 16.66 -19.77
C PRO A 257 -7.09 15.84 -20.74
N GLN A 258 -7.26 16.35 -21.97
CA GLN A 258 -7.97 15.61 -23.03
C GLN A 258 -7.31 14.24 -23.27
N GLY A 259 -8.11 13.19 -23.28
CA GLY A 259 -7.64 11.81 -23.51
C GLY A 259 -7.12 11.10 -22.26
N MET A 260 -6.99 11.78 -21.13
CA MET A 260 -6.59 11.19 -19.85
C MET A 260 -7.81 10.84 -19.00
N THR A 261 -7.73 9.79 -18.21
CA THR A 261 -8.73 9.48 -17.18
C THR A 261 -8.33 10.08 -15.83
N MET A 262 -9.31 10.29 -14.92
CA MET A 262 -9.02 10.73 -13.56
C MET A 262 -8.11 9.72 -12.83
N ALA A 263 -8.33 8.42 -13.03
CA ALA A 263 -7.50 7.38 -12.43
C ALA A 263 -6.05 7.45 -12.94
N GLU A 264 -5.83 7.66 -14.23
CA GLU A 264 -4.50 7.86 -14.79
C GLU A 264 -3.84 9.13 -14.21
N MET A 265 -4.57 10.24 -14.14
CA MET A 265 -4.09 11.47 -13.54
C MET A 265 -3.67 11.26 -12.07
N ALA A 266 -4.46 10.50 -11.30
CA ALA A 266 -4.14 10.17 -9.91
C ALA A 266 -2.86 9.34 -9.77
N LEU A 267 -2.65 8.33 -10.61
CA LEU A 267 -1.41 7.54 -10.60
C LEU A 267 -0.21 8.40 -11.01
N ARG A 268 -0.34 9.18 -12.08
CA ARG A 268 0.73 10.03 -12.58
C ARG A 268 1.07 11.19 -11.63
N PHE A 269 0.12 11.65 -10.81
CA PHE A 269 0.40 12.56 -9.71
C PHE A 269 1.43 11.95 -8.75
N ILE A 270 1.19 10.71 -8.30
CA ILE A 270 2.12 10.01 -7.41
C ILE A 270 3.46 9.71 -8.12
N LEU A 271 3.42 9.28 -9.38
CA LEU A 271 4.63 9.04 -10.18
C LEU A 271 5.47 10.32 -10.38
N SER A 272 4.87 11.49 -10.26
CA SER A 272 5.58 12.77 -10.35
C SER A 272 6.41 13.07 -9.10
N ASN A 273 6.16 12.39 -7.98
CA ASN A 273 6.97 12.51 -6.78
C ASN A 273 8.13 11.50 -6.81
N PRO A 274 9.39 11.96 -6.79
CA PRO A 274 10.56 11.07 -6.86
C PRO A 274 10.78 10.24 -5.58
N ASP A 275 10.18 10.62 -4.45
CA ASP A 275 10.32 9.90 -3.19
C ASP A 275 9.44 8.65 -3.13
N ALA A 276 8.36 8.56 -3.92
CA ALA A 276 7.57 7.36 -4.04
C ALA A 276 8.36 6.26 -4.78
N SER A 277 8.72 5.19 -4.09
CA SER A 277 9.45 4.06 -4.68
C SER A 277 8.56 3.18 -5.54
N THR A 278 7.33 2.95 -5.12
CA THR A 278 6.31 2.22 -5.88
C THR A 278 4.92 2.61 -5.42
N ILE A 279 3.93 2.45 -6.31
CA ILE A 279 2.50 2.63 -6.02
C ILE A 279 1.85 1.25 -6.07
N ILE A 280 0.90 0.96 -5.17
CA ILE A 280 0.23 -0.35 -5.12
C ILE A 280 -1.30 -0.23 -5.34
N PRO A 281 -1.77 0.13 -6.56
CA PRO A 281 -3.20 0.12 -6.87
C PRO A 281 -3.76 -1.30 -6.86
N GLY A 282 -5.03 -1.45 -6.45
CA GLY A 282 -5.77 -2.68 -6.64
C GLY A 282 -6.20 -2.85 -8.09
N MET A 283 -5.92 -3.99 -8.72
CA MET A 283 -6.19 -4.23 -10.15
C MET A 283 -6.65 -5.64 -10.47
N ARG A 284 -7.50 -6.24 -9.65
CA ARG A 284 -7.95 -7.63 -9.85
C ARG A 284 -8.71 -7.91 -11.17
N LYS A 285 -9.00 -6.91 -11.98
CA LYS A 285 -9.61 -7.07 -13.31
C LYS A 285 -8.61 -6.70 -14.40
N LEU A 286 -8.53 -7.48 -15.48
CA LEU A 286 -7.58 -7.27 -16.59
C LEU A 286 -7.55 -5.82 -17.08
N ARG A 287 -8.72 -5.23 -17.33
CA ARG A 287 -8.81 -3.83 -17.76
C ARG A 287 -8.18 -2.83 -16.79
N HIS A 288 -8.15 -3.16 -15.48
CA HIS A 288 -7.51 -2.29 -14.48
C HIS A 288 -6.00 -2.51 -14.47
N VAL A 289 -5.52 -3.72 -14.75
CA VAL A 289 -4.09 -3.98 -14.94
C VAL A 289 -3.57 -3.15 -16.11
N GLU A 290 -4.20 -3.28 -17.28
CA GLU A 290 -3.81 -2.57 -18.50
C GLU A 290 -3.79 -1.05 -18.31
N THR A 291 -4.87 -0.49 -17.73
CA THR A 291 -4.95 0.97 -17.53
C THR A 291 -4.01 1.49 -16.46
N ASN A 292 -3.87 0.77 -15.33
CA ASN A 292 -3.05 1.27 -14.22
C ASN A 292 -1.56 1.14 -14.56
N LEU A 293 -1.12 -0.02 -15.06
CA LEU A 293 0.29 -0.22 -15.42
C LEU A 293 0.69 0.62 -16.63
N GLY A 294 -0.22 0.84 -17.60
CA GLY A 294 -0.01 1.73 -18.74
C GLY A 294 0.29 3.19 -18.36
N ALA A 295 -0.13 3.64 -17.17
CA ALA A 295 0.20 4.98 -16.69
C ALA A 295 1.72 5.23 -16.56
N SER A 296 2.51 4.18 -16.31
CA SER A 296 3.98 4.24 -16.27
C SER A 296 4.59 4.68 -17.63
N ASP A 297 3.99 4.31 -18.75
CA ASP A 297 4.51 4.64 -20.07
C ASP A 297 4.35 6.14 -20.37
N HIS A 298 3.32 6.76 -19.83
CA HIS A 298 3.04 8.19 -19.99
C HIS A 298 3.88 9.10 -19.08
N GLY A 299 4.50 8.53 -18.04
CA GLY A 299 5.42 9.25 -17.12
C GLY A 299 4.74 10.30 -16.23
N PRO A 300 5.54 11.20 -15.62
CA PRO A 300 5.03 12.24 -14.72
C PRO A 300 4.09 13.23 -15.42
N LEU A 301 3.28 13.94 -14.62
CA LEU A 301 2.49 15.10 -15.09
C LEU A 301 3.40 16.29 -15.34
N ASP A 302 2.93 17.25 -16.15
CA ASP A 302 3.63 18.54 -16.28
C ASP A 302 3.53 19.37 -14.99
N ALA A 303 4.46 20.33 -14.85
CA ALA A 303 4.60 21.11 -13.62
C ALA A 303 3.39 22.02 -13.34
N GLU A 304 2.74 22.55 -14.38
CA GLU A 304 1.55 23.41 -14.24
C GLU A 304 0.37 22.60 -13.68
N LEU A 305 0.11 21.42 -14.24
CA LEU A 305 -0.95 20.55 -13.75
C LEU A 305 -0.67 20.08 -12.32
N LEU A 306 0.58 19.71 -12.01
CA LEU A 306 0.98 19.31 -10.65
C LEU A 306 0.69 20.40 -9.63
N GLU A 307 1.05 21.64 -9.91
CA GLU A 307 0.81 22.77 -9.01
C GLU A 307 -0.69 23.00 -8.78
N ARG A 308 -1.49 22.87 -9.84
CA ARG A 308 -2.95 22.94 -9.72
C ARG A 308 -3.54 21.80 -8.89
N LEU A 309 -3.01 20.57 -9.02
CA LEU A 309 -3.46 19.43 -8.24
C LEU A 309 -3.05 19.54 -6.76
N ARG A 310 -1.89 20.14 -6.46
CA ARG A 310 -1.46 20.40 -5.06
C ARG A 310 -2.44 21.26 -4.30
N ALA A 311 -3.11 22.21 -4.96
CA ALA A 311 -4.16 23.03 -4.35
C ALA A 311 -5.40 22.25 -3.90
N HIS A 312 -5.53 20.97 -4.30
CA HIS A 312 -6.63 20.10 -3.88
C HIS A 312 -6.30 19.23 -2.65
N ARG A 313 -5.17 19.49 -1.97
CA ARG A 313 -4.82 18.85 -0.70
C ARG A 313 -6.00 18.90 0.28
N TRP A 314 -6.21 17.78 0.95
CA TRP A 314 -7.26 17.64 1.95
C TRP A 314 -6.68 16.98 3.20
N ASP A 315 -6.30 17.80 4.17
CA ASP A 315 -5.83 17.31 5.45
C ASP A 315 -7.03 16.77 6.22
N ARG A 316 -6.99 15.49 6.48
CA ARG A 316 -8.02 14.72 7.20
C ARG A 316 -7.45 14.21 8.50
N GLU A 317 -8.29 14.14 9.50
CA GLU A 317 -7.97 13.48 10.76
C GLU A 317 -8.71 12.15 10.86
N PRO A 318 -8.11 11.14 11.54
CA PRO A 318 -8.79 9.88 11.82
C PRO A 318 -10.15 10.11 12.49
N ALA A 319 -11.18 9.44 12.01
CA ALA A 319 -12.55 9.55 12.47
C ALA A 319 -13.16 8.15 12.63
N PRO A 320 -14.23 7.97 13.45
CA PRO A 320 -14.82 6.64 13.67
C PRO A 320 -15.27 5.89 12.42
N TRP A 321 -15.51 6.60 11.32
CA TRP A 321 -15.86 6.01 10.01
C TRP A 321 -14.65 5.71 9.13
N SER A 322 -13.47 6.12 9.52
CA SER A 322 -12.24 5.93 8.72
C SER A 322 -11.44 4.68 9.12
N ASP A 323 -11.86 4.01 10.19
CA ASP A 323 -11.19 2.84 10.76
C ASP A 323 -11.49 1.55 9.98
#